data_e0bdccae250754c5eeaf82874b7027d9
#
_entry.id   e0bdccae250754c5eeaf82874b7027d9
#
_cell.length_a   1.000
_cell.length_b   1.000
_cell.length_c   1.000
_cell.angle_alpha   90.00
_cell.angle_beta   90.00
_cell.angle_gamma   90.00
#
_symmetry.space_group_name_H-M   'P 1'
#
loop_
_entity.id
_entity.type
_entity.pdbx_description
1 polymer ?
#
loop_
_entity_poly.entity_id
_entity_poly.type
_entity_poly.pdbx_seq_one_letter_code
_entity_poly.pdbx_strand_id
1 'polypeptide(L)'
;MQSELLQHVKTYLMALQDSICKGLENADGKAKFVEDNWQREEGGGGRTRVIQGGDVIEQGGVNYSHVFGASMPASATAHRPELAGRSFHACGVSLVIHPKNPHIPTSHANVRFFIAEKDGEAPIWWFGGGFDLTPYYPVFEDVQHWHQVAHDLCQPFGDGVYDKYKTWCDDYFYLKHRSETRGVGGLFFDDLNELGFEQSFAFMQAVGNGFLDAYLPIIERRKETPTTEQQRDFQLYRRGRYVEFNLVWDRGTLFGLQTGGRTESILMSMPPLARWEYNYVPAVDSPEAKLYQYYLRPQAWLNTTEEALIARQWQL
;
A
#
# COMPACT_ATOMS: atom_id res chain seq x y z
N MET A 1 15.08 -19.97 -19.11
CA MET A 1 15.33 -19.72 -17.67
C MET A 1 14.81 -18.34 -17.24
N GLN A 2 15.30 -17.22 -17.76
CA GLN A 2 14.86 -15.87 -17.35
C GLN A 2 13.41 -15.55 -17.73
N SER A 3 12.95 -15.92 -18.94
CA SER A 3 11.55 -15.81 -19.33
C SER A 3 10.61 -16.66 -18.46
N GLU A 4 11.08 -17.78 -17.93
CA GLU A 4 10.32 -18.63 -17.01
C GLU A 4 10.15 -18.00 -15.64
N LEU A 5 11.22 -17.36 -15.09
CA LEU A 5 11.14 -16.66 -13.81
C LEU A 5 10.13 -15.50 -13.87
N LEU A 6 10.21 -14.68 -14.91
CA LEU A 6 9.24 -13.62 -15.15
C LEU A 6 7.82 -14.16 -15.29
N GLN A 7 7.66 -15.28 -16.01
CA GLN A 7 6.34 -15.91 -16.19
C GLN A 7 5.77 -16.45 -14.86
N HIS A 8 6.61 -17.03 -13.99
CA HIS A 8 6.18 -17.47 -12.65
C HIS A 8 5.70 -16.29 -11.81
N VAL A 9 6.46 -15.18 -11.79
CA VAL A 9 6.06 -13.97 -11.08
C VAL A 9 4.73 -13.41 -11.61
N LYS A 10 4.58 -13.30 -12.94
CA LYS A 10 3.34 -12.82 -13.56
C LYS A 10 2.13 -13.70 -13.22
N THR A 11 2.29 -15.02 -13.29
CA THR A 11 1.24 -15.97 -12.95
C THR A 11 0.80 -15.81 -11.50
N TYR A 12 1.75 -15.67 -10.57
CA TYR A 12 1.47 -15.41 -9.17
C TYR A 12 0.72 -14.09 -8.98
N LEU A 13 1.20 -12.99 -9.57
CA LEU A 13 0.59 -11.67 -9.41
C LEU A 13 -0.85 -11.62 -9.94
N MET A 14 -1.14 -12.30 -11.05
CA MET A 14 -2.50 -12.42 -11.58
C MET A 14 -3.41 -13.18 -10.62
N ALA A 15 -2.95 -14.31 -10.09
CA ALA A 15 -3.70 -15.09 -9.11
C ALA A 15 -3.90 -14.33 -7.79
N LEU A 16 -2.90 -13.57 -7.35
CA LEU A 16 -2.99 -12.71 -6.18
C LEU A 16 -4.09 -11.64 -6.35
N GLN A 17 -4.14 -10.96 -7.50
CA GLN A 17 -5.21 -10.00 -7.79
C GLN A 17 -6.59 -10.68 -7.72
N ASP A 18 -6.73 -11.87 -8.31
CA ASP A 18 -8.00 -12.62 -8.29
C ASP A 18 -8.42 -12.97 -6.86
N SER A 19 -7.49 -13.44 -6.03
CA SER A 19 -7.73 -13.78 -4.62
C SER A 19 -8.12 -12.56 -3.80
N ILE A 20 -7.41 -11.45 -3.94
CA ILE A 20 -7.70 -10.21 -3.21
C ILE A 20 -9.08 -9.67 -3.59
N CYS A 21 -9.39 -9.57 -4.88
CA CYS A 21 -10.69 -9.10 -5.33
C CYS A 21 -11.83 -9.96 -4.79
N LYS A 22 -11.69 -11.29 -4.85
CA LYS A 22 -12.68 -12.22 -4.31
C LYS A 22 -12.87 -12.07 -2.80
N GLY A 23 -11.78 -11.93 -2.03
CA GLY A 23 -11.83 -11.73 -0.59
C GLY A 23 -12.57 -10.44 -0.21
N LEU A 24 -12.25 -9.35 -0.88
CA LEU A 24 -12.89 -8.05 -0.66
C LEU A 24 -14.36 -8.03 -1.10
N GLU A 25 -14.71 -8.66 -2.22
CA GLU A 25 -16.11 -8.81 -2.65
C GLU A 25 -16.96 -9.60 -1.65
N ASN A 26 -16.38 -10.64 -1.05
CA ASN A 26 -17.06 -11.42 -0.03
C ASN A 26 -17.28 -10.61 1.26
N ALA A 27 -16.29 -9.79 1.65
CA ALA A 27 -16.42 -8.93 2.82
C ALA A 27 -17.41 -7.77 2.61
N ASP A 28 -17.50 -7.24 1.39
CA ASP A 28 -18.46 -6.20 1.03
C ASP A 28 -19.90 -6.74 0.95
N GLY A 29 -20.07 -7.94 0.37
CA GLY A 29 -21.35 -8.64 0.26
C GLY A 29 -22.28 -8.15 -0.86
N LYS A 30 -22.02 -6.97 -1.47
CA LYS A 30 -22.92 -6.35 -2.46
C LYS A 30 -22.20 -5.96 -3.75
N ALA A 31 -21.18 -5.11 -3.67
CA ALA A 31 -20.49 -4.63 -4.84
C ALA A 31 -19.53 -5.69 -5.42
N LYS A 32 -19.25 -5.56 -6.70
CA LYS A 32 -18.29 -6.39 -7.43
C LYS A 32 -17.25 -5.54 -8.12
N PHE A 33 -16.06 -6.08 -8.28
CA PHE A 33 -15.02 -5.44 -9.07
C PHE A 33 -15.38 -5.45 -10.56
N VAL A 34 -15.30 -4.28 -11.17
CA VAL A 34 -15.37 -4.11 -12.63
C VAL A 34 -13.94 -4.18 -13.16
N GLU A 35 -13.75 -5.04 -14.15
CA GLU A 35 -12.45 -5.26 -14.79
C GLU A 35 -12.29 -4.38 -16.02
N ASP A 36 -11.11 -3.78 -16.16
CA ASP A 36 -10.69 -2.98 -17.29
C ASP A 36 -9.30 -3.43 -17.74
N ASN A 37 -9.23 -4.09 -18.89
CA ASN A 37 -7.99 -4.57 -19.51
C ASN A 37 -7.45 -3.49 -20.46
N TRP A 38 -6.17 -3.17 -20.34
CA TRP A 38 -5.54 -2.12 -21.14
C TRP A 38 -4.17 -2.54 -21.65
N GLN A 39 -3.77 -1.91 -22.75
CA GLN A 39 -2.46 -2.08 -23.38
C GLN A 39 -1.78 -0.73 -23.56
N ARG A 40 -0.45 -0.74 -23.60
CA ARG A 40 0.39 0.43 -23.90
C ARG A 40 1.01 0.27 -25.28
N GLU A 41 1.09 1.37 -26.01
CA GLU A 41 1.75 1.41 -27.33
C GLU A 41 3.25 1.10 -27.20
N GLU A 42 3.91 1.57 -26.12
CA GLU A 42 5.33 1.38 -25.89
C GLU A 42 5.69 -0.03 -25.36
N GLY A 43 4.70 -0.84 -25.05
CA GLY A 43 4.85 -2.21 -24.60
C GLY A 43 4.28 -2.49 -23.22
N GLY A 44 3.57 -3.61 -23.13
CA GLY A 44 2.93 -4.07 -21.92
C GLY A 44 1.48 -3.63 -21.79
N GLY A 45 0.94 -3.75 -20.59
CA GLY A 45 -0.44 -3.47 -20.27
C GLY A 45 -0.78 -3.83 -18.84
N GLY A 46 -2.05 -3.97 -18.55
CA GLY A 46 -2.50 -4.35 -17.22
C GLY A 46 -3.97 -4.73 -17.17
N ARG A 47 -4.38 -5.12 -15.99
CA ARG A 47 -5.74 -5.47 -15.63
C ARG A 47 -6.11 -4.69 -14.37
N THR A 48 -6.82 -3.59 -14.57
CA THR A 48 -7.33 -2.75 -13.47
C THR A 48 -8.68 -3.27 -13.04
N ARG A 49 -8.90 -3.44 -11.75
CA ARG A 49 -10.18 -3.81 -11.17
C ARG A 49 -10.59 -2.76 -10.15
N VAL A 50 -11.79 -2.22 -10.29
CA VAL A 50 -12.32 -1.15 -9.44
C VAL A 50 -13.66 -1.59 -8.85
N ILE A 51 -13.83 -1.44 -7.53
CA ILE A 51 -15.08 -1.63 -6.80
C ILE A 51 -15.56 -0.28 -6.30
N GLN A 52 -16.87 0.01 -6.44
CA GLN A 52 -17.47 1.28 -6.05
C GLN A 52 -18.89 1.07 -5.50
N GLY A 53 -19.30 1.91 -4.56
CA GLY A 53 -20.66 1.97 -4.05
C GLY A 53 -21.10 0.71 -3.29
N GLY A 54 -20.16 0.01 -2.67
CA GLY A 54 -20.44 -1.15 -1.83
C GLY A 54 -21.08 -0.78 -0.50
N ASP A 55 -21.43 -1.79 0.29
CA ASP A 55 -21.95 -1.58 1.63
C ASP A 55 -20.80 -1.35 2.62
N VAL A 56 -19.65 -1.97 2.41
CA VAL A 56 -18.41 -1.81 3.19
C VAL A 56 -17.40 -0.94 2.47
N ILE A 57 -17.14 -1.22 1.20
CA ILE A 57 -16.13 -0.53 0.38
C ILE A 57 -16.79 0.59 -0.42
N GLU A 58 -16.47 1.83 -0.09
CA GLU A 58 -16.98 2.97 -0.83
C GLU A 58 -16.31 3.08 -2.21
N GLN A 59 -15.00 2.94 -2.24
CA GLN A 59 -14.21 2.81 -3.47
C GLN A 59 -12.92 2.04 -3.19
N GLY A 60 -12.52 1.21 -4.11
CA GLY A 60 -11.24 0.54 -4.07
C GLY A 60 -10.78 0.12 -5.45
N GLY A 61 -9.47 -0.02 -5.61
CA GLY A 61 -8.87 -0.51 -6.84
C GLY A 61 -7.79 -1.53 -6.54
N VAL A 62 -7.73 -2.56 -7.36
CA VAL A 62 -6.67 -3.58 -7.37
C VAL A 62 -6.15 -3.66 -8.80
N ASN A 63 -4.95 -3.15 -9.03
CA ASN A 63 -4.36 -3.04 -10.36
C ASN A 63 -3.20 -4.02 -10.52
N TYR A 64 -3.29 -4.92 -11.49
CA TYR A 64 -2.16 -5.65 -12.03
C TYR A 64 -1.59 -4.88 -13.22
N SER A 65 -0.27 -4.69 -13.27
CA SER A 65 0.43 -4.13 -14.43
C SER A 65 1.66 -4.97 -14.79
N HIS A 66 1.95 -5.03 -16.08
CA HIS A 66 3.21 -5.53 -16.62
C HIS A 66 3.63 -4.61 -17.76
N VAL A 67 4.62 -3.78 -17.52
CA VAL A 67 5.18 -2.86 -18.51
C VAL A 67 6.60 -3.29 -18.86
N PHE A 68 6.99 -3.09 -20.11
CA PHE A 68 8.33 -3.41 -20.58
C PHE A 68 8.75 -2.45 -21.69
N GLY A 69 10.04 -2.40 -21.95
CA GLY A 69 10.60 -1.58 -23.03
C GLY A 69 12.01 -1.99 -23.39
N ALA A 70 12.45 -1.58 -24.57
CA ALA A 70 13.80 -1.86 -25.08
C ALA A 70 14.89 -1.06 -24.34
N SER A 71 14.53 0.03 -23.66
CA SER A 71 15.43 0.84 -22.84
C SER A 71 14.69 1.53 -21.72
N MET A 72 15.37 1.76 -20.60
CA MET A 72 14.84 2.55 -19.48
C MET A 72 14.78 4.03 -19.84
N PRO A 73 13.75 4.77 -19.35
CA PRO A 73 13.71 6.23 -19.45
C PRO A 73 14.95 6.89 -18.83
N ALA A 74 15.42 7.99 -19.41
CA ALA A 74 16.59 8.70 -18.90
C ALA A 74 16.45 9.16 -17.44
N SER A 75 15.22 9.50 -17.01
CA SER A 75 14.93 9.84 -15.61
C SER A 75 15.16 8.66 -14.64
N ALA A 76 14.92 7.43 -15.07
CA ALA A 76 15.15 6.24 -14.26
C ALA A 76 16.65 5.86 -14.19
N THR A 77 17.42 6.10 -15.27
CA THR A 77 18.85 5.79 -15.33
C THR A 77 19.74 6.88 -14.71
N ALA A 78 19.21 8.09 -14.48
CA ALA A 78 19.95 9.19 -13.84
C ALA A 78 20.49 8.83 -12.43
N HIS A 79 19.75 8.00 -11.69
CA HIS A 79 20.12 7.55 -10.35
C HIS A 79 20.60 6.08 -10.32
N ARG A 80 20.53 5.39 -11.46
CA ARG A 80 20.92 3.98 -11.63
C ARG A 80 21.59 3.78 -12.99
N PRO A 81 22.83 4.27 -13.15
CA PRO A 81 23.55 4.20 -14.43
C PRO A 81 23.78 2.77 -14.94
N GLU A 82 23.80 1.79 -14.04
CA GLU A 82 23.91 0.36 -14.36
C GLU A 82 22.73 -0.18 -15.18
N LEU A 83 21.59 0.51 -15.20
CA LEU A 83 20.41 0.16 -15.99
C LEU A 83 20.45 0.71 -17.42
N ALA A 84 21.41 1.59 -17.73
CA ALA A 84 21.48 2.23 -19.04
C ALA A 84 21.72 1.21 -20.15
N GLY A 85 20.95 1.32 -21.25
CA GLY A 85 21.06 0.45 -22.41
C GLY A 85 20.55 -0.99 -22.19
N ARG A 86 19.80 -1.24 -21.11
CA ARG A 86 19.14 -2.51 -20.84
C ARG A 86 17.66 -2.44 -21.23
N SER A 87 17.15 -3.52 -21.80
CA SER A 87 15.71 -3.76 -21.85
C SER A 87 15.20 -4.07 -20.46
N PHE A 88 13.90 -3.84 -20.20
CA PHE A 88 13.36 -4.05 -18.86
C PHE A 88 11.94 -4.62 -18.87
N HIS A 89 11.59 -5.29 -17.78
CA HIS A 89 10.24 -5.66 -17.41
C HIS A 89 9.99 -5.20 -15.97
N ALA A 90 8.83 -4.57 -15.75
CA ALA A 90 8.32 -4.24 -14.42
C ALA A 90 6.89 -4.77 -14.31
N CYS A 91 6.61 -5.57 -13.30
CA CYS A 91 5.26 -6.08 -13.06
C CYS A 91 4.92 -6.06 -11.57
N GLY A 92 3.63 -5.89 -11.25
CA GLY A 92 3.18 -5.81 -9.88
C GLY A 92 1.68 -5.79 -9.73
N VAL A 93 1.24 -5.94 -8.48
CA VAL A 93 -0.12 -5.66 -8.02
C VAL A 93 -0.06 -4.52 -7.02
N SER A 94 -0.89 -3.51 -7.23
CA SER A 94 -1.07 -2.38 -6.33
C SER A 94 -2.55 -2.22 -6.00
N LEU A 95 -2.87 -1.94 -4.74
CA LEU A 95 -4.25 -1.73 -4.33
C LEU A 95 -4.38 -0.61 -3.29
N VAL A 96 -5.53 0.03 -3.31
CA VAL A 96 -6.00 0.90 -2.22
C VAL A 96 -7.47 0.66 -2.00
N ILE A 97 -7.88 0.52 -0.75
CA ILE A 97 -9.27 0.29 -0.35
C ILE A 97 -9.71 1.43 0.57
N HIS A 98 -10.73 2.16 0.15
CA HIS A 98 -11.38 3.23 0.92
C HIS A 98 -12.73 2.76 1.43
N PRO A 99 -12.85 2.39 2.73
CA PRO A 99 -14.09 1.93 3.32
C PRO A 99 -15.08 3.07 3.53
N LYS A 100 -16.38 2.74 3.50
CA LYS A 100 -17.45 3.67 3.79
C LYS A 100 -17.51 4.07 5.26
N ASN A 101 -17.37 3.07 6.16
CA ASN A 101 -17.42 3.29 7.60
C ASN A 101 -16.13 3.93 8.11
N PRO A 102 -16.15 5.08 8.81
CA PRO A 102 -14.98 5.75 9.36
C PRO A 102 -14.16 4.91 10.37
N HIS A 103 -14.74 3.87 10.94
CA HIS A 103 -14.05 2.97 11.87
C HIS A 103 -13.25 1.88 11.17
N ILE A 104 -13.43 1.69 9.86
CA ILE A 104 -12.58 0.81 9.06
C ILE A 104 -11.46 1.66 8.45
N PRO A 105 -10.19 1.32 8.69
CA PRO A 105 -9.07 2.05 8.09
C PRO A 105 -9.02 1.93 6.56
N THR A 106 -8.52 2.96 5.87
CA THR A 106 -8.00 2.79 4.52
C THR A 106 -6.78 1.87 4.55
N SER A 107 -6.65 0.97 3.60
CA SER A 107 -5.49 0.10 3.44
C SER A 107 -4.89 0.23 2.05
N HIS A 108 -3.57 0.07 1.99
CA HIS A 108 -2.78 0.02 0.77
C HIS A 108 -1.89 -1.21 0.80
N ALA A 109 -1.70 -1.84 -0.34
CA ALA A 109 -0.64 -2.83 -0.53
C ALA A 109 -0.06 -2.71 -1.94
N ASN A 110 1.21 -3.06 -2.06
CA ASN A 110 1.90 -3.18 -3.33
C ASN A 110 2.90 -4.32 -3.25
N VAL A 111 2.97 -5.14 -4.29
CA VAL A 111 4.05 -6.10 -4.50
C VAL A 111 4.47 -6.05 -5.95
N ARG A 112 5.78 -5.96 -6.20
CA ARG A 112 6.32 -5.72 -7.52
C ARG A 112 7.63 -6.45 -7.77
N PHE A 113 7.90 -6.70 -9.02
CA PHE A 113 9.15 -7.25 -9.54
C PHE A 113 9.67 -6.40 -10.70
N PHE A 114 10.96 -6.20 -10.71
CA PHE A 114 11.68 -5.53 -11.79
C PHE A 114 12.85 -6.39 -12.25
N ILE A 115 13.08 -6.42 -13.56
CA ILE A 115 14.26 -7.04 -14.16
C ILE A 115 14.72 -6.21 -15.37
N ALA A 116 16.03 -5.98 -15.50
CA ALA A 116 16.66 -5.32 -16.63
C ALA A 116 17.77 -6.22 -17.22
N GLU A 117 17.76 -6.37 -18.53
CA GLU A 117 18.57 -7.34 -19.26
C GLU A 117 19.38 -6.68 -20.37
N LYS A 118 20.58 -7.22 -20.62
CA LYS A 118 21.43 -6.83 -21.73
C LYS A 118 22.23 -8.06 -22.17
N ASP A 119 22.35 -8.25 -23.48
CA ASP A 119 23.05 -9.39 -24.05
C ASP A 119 24.49 -9.46 -23.55
N GLY A 120 24.90 -10.65 -23.09
CA GLY A 120 26.23 -10.90 -22.55
C GLY A 120 26.51 -10.39 -21.14
N GLU A 121 25.54 -9.77 -20.48
CA GLU A 121 25.66 -9.31 -19.10
C GLU A 121 24.67 -10.01 -18.16
N ALA A 122 25.01 -10.12 -16.88
CA ALA A 122 24.10 -10.63 -15.87
C ALA A 122 22.86 -9.70 -15.74
N PRO A 123 21.64 -10.26 -15.57
CA PRO A 123 20.45 -9.45 -15.34
C PRO A 123 20.53 -8.70 -14.01
N ILE A 124 19.95 -7.52 -13.97
CA ILE A 124 19.74 -6.75 -12.74
C ILE A 124 18.26 -6.89 -12.38
N TRP A 125 17.96 -7.38 -11.19
CA TRP A 125 16.58 -7.60 -10.77
C TRP A 125 16.41 -7.32 -9.27
N TRP A 126 15.18 -6.99 -8.88
CA TRP A 126 14.78 -6.87 -7.48
C TRP A 126 13.28 -7.00 -7.31
N PHE A 127 12.88 -7.31 -6.08
CA PHE A 127 11.52 -7.25 -5.62
C PHE A 127 11.31 -6.03 -4.72
N GLY A 128 10.07 -5.53 -4.67
CA GLY A 128 9.65 -4.47 -3.78
C GLY A 128 8.21 -4.65 -3.39
N GLY A 129 7.80 -3.97 -2.33
CA GLY A 129 6.41 -4.03 -1.90
C GLY A 129 6.19 -3.59 -0.47
N GLY A 130 5.06 -4.00 0.07
CA GLY A 130 4.62 -3.73 1.42
C GLY A 130 3.13 -3.53 1.51
N PHE A 131 2.65 -3.23 2.71
CA PHE A 131 1.29 -2.80 2.99
C PHE A 131 1.28 -1.86 4.19
N ASP A 132 0.36 -0.90 4.20
CA ASP A 132 0.19 0.05 5.29
C ASP A 132 -1.29 0.36 5.57
N LEU A 133 -1.57 0.77 6.81
CA LEU A 133 -2.90 1.00 7.33
C LEU A 133 -3.08 2.47 7.74
N THR A 134 -4.17 3.09 7.29
CA THR A 134 -4.50 4.50 7.55
C THR A 134 -5.84 4.60 8.28
N PRO A 135 -5.86 4.51 9.61
CA PRO A 135 -7.09 4.67 10.39
C PRO A 135 -7.48 6.14 10.54
N TYR A 136 -8.79 6.36 10.74
CA TYR A 136 -9.38 7.66 11.09
C TYR A 136 -9.77 7.69 12.57
N TYR A 137 -10.36 6.60 13.04
CA TYR A 137 -10.67 6.31 14.45
C TYR A 137 -9.95 5.02 14.86
N PRO A 138 -8.65 5.11 15.19
CA PRO A 138 -7.85 3.93 15.45
C PRO A 138 -8.35 3.17 16.69
N VAL A 139 -8.32 1.85 16.56
CA VAL A 139 -8.50 0.91 17.67
C VAL A 139 -7.20 0.17 17.86
N PHE A 140 -6.65 0.20 19.06
CA PHE A 140 -5.32 -0.33 19.35
C PHE A 140 -5.17 -1.81 19.00
N GLU A 141 -6.19 -2.62 19.30
CA GLU A 141 -6.25 -4.05 18.96
C GLU A 141 -6.13 -4.29 17.43
N ASP A 142 -6.76 -3.45 16.60
CA ASP A 142 -6.68 -3.58 15.15
C ASP A 142 -5.28 -3.23 14.64
N VAL A 143 -4.65 -2.21 15.23
CA VAL A 143 -3.27 -1.83 14.90
C VAL A 143 -2.30 -2.93 15.32
N GLN A 144 -2.48 -3.52 16.52
CA GLN A 144 -1.67 -4.65 16.95
C GLN A 144 -1.85 -5.87 16.05
N HIS A 145 -3.09 -6.23 15.72
CA HIS A 145 -3.36 -7.33 14.79
C HIS A 145 -2.67 -7.13 13.44
N TRP A 146 -2.78 -5.93 12.85
CA TRP A 146 -2.12 -5.57 11.60
C TRP A 146 -0.60 -5.77 11.65
N HIS A 147 0.03 -5.28 12.71
CA HIS A 147 1.47 -5.40 12.90
C HIS A 147 1.89 -6.81 13.32
N GLN A 148 1.06 -7.58 14.03
CA GLN A 148 1.33 -8.96 14.34
C GLN A 148 1.37 -9.82 13.08
N VAL A 149 0.41 -9.67 12.18
CA VAL A 149 0.44 -10.36 10.87
C VAL A 149 1.71 -9.94 10.10
N ALA A 150 2.03 -8.65 10.04
CA ALA A 150 3.24 -8.17 9.39
C ALA A 150 4.52 -8.78 9.97
N HIS A 151 4.60 -8.90 11.29
CA HIS A 151 5.72 -9.52 11.99
C HIS A 151 5.83 -11.01 11.65
N ASP A 152 4.73 -11.73 11.74
CA ASP A 152 4.71 -13.18 11.53
C ASP A 152 5.07 -13.56 10.08
N LEU A 153 4.70 -12.72 9.10
CA LEU A 153 5.12 -12.87 7.70
C LEU A 153 6.63 -12.71 7.51
N CYS A 154 7.28 -11.89 8.33
CA CYS A 154 8.72 -11.64 8.27
C CYS A 154 9.55 -12.72 8.96
N GLN A 155 9.02 -13.39 9.97
CA GLN A 155 9.73 -14.37 10.81
C GLN A 155 10.50 -15.46 10.03
N PRO A 156 9.93 -16.09 8.98
CA PRO A 156 10.64 -17.13 8.23
C PRO A 156 11.89 -16.63 7.48
N PHE A 157 12.05 -15.31 7.34
CA PHE A 157 13.12 -14.68 6.56
C PHE A 157 14.25 -14.10 7.41
N GLY A 158 14.13 -14.19 8.73
CA GLY A 158 15.20 -13.85 9.67
C GLY A 158 14.80 -12.85 10.76
N ASP A 159 15.62 -12.82 11.81
CA ASP A 159 15.44 -11.90 12.94
C ASP A 159 15.63 -10.44 12.47
N GLY A 160 14.79 -9.53 12.97
CA GLY A 160 14.86 -8.10 12.68
C GLY A 160 14.34 -7.68 11.29
N VAL A 161 13.87 -8.61 10.43
CA VAL A 161 13.31 -8.30 9.10
C VAL A 161 12.07 -7.42 9.23
N TYR A 162 11.19 -7.73 10.19
CA TYR A 162 10.03 -6.88 10.49
C TYR A 162 10.46 -5.46 10.90
N ASP A 163 11.37 -5.33 11.85
CA ASP A 163 11.82 -4.01 12.34
C ASP A 163 12.45 -3.17 11.23
N LYS A 164 13.25 -3.80 10.36
CA LYS A 164 13.86 -3.17 9.18
C LYS A 164 12.78 -2.58 8.26
N TYR A 165 11.82 -3.38 7.85
CA TYR A 165 10.81 -2.97 6.88
C TYR A 165 9.66 -2.14 7.48
N LYS A 166 9.38 -2.31 8.76
CA LYS A 166 8.47 -1.45 9.52
C LYS A 166 9.04 -0.03 9.66
N THR A 167 10.30 0.10 10.03
CA THR A 167 10.97 1.40 10.12
C THR A 167 11.01 2.09 8.75
N TRP A 168 11.34 1.36 7.69
CA TRP A 168 11.32 1.90 6.34
C TRP A 168 9.91 2.34 5.89
N CYS A 169 8.87 1.61 6.29
CA CYS A 169 7.48 1.98 6.06
C CYS A 169 7.13 3.31 6.73
N ASP A 170 7.50 3.49 8.00
CA ASP A 170 7.27 4.73 8.74
C ASP A 170 7.94 5.94 8.06
N ASP A 171 9.19 5.76 7.62
CA ASP A 171 9.96 6.82 6.94
C ASP A 171 9.39 7.15 5.56
N TYR A 172 8.97 6.12 4.81
CA TYR A 172 8.43 6.30 3.45
C TYR A 172 7.10 7.03 3.46
N PHE A 173 6.17 6.63 4.34
CA PHE A 173 4.82 7.20 4.41
C PHE A 173 4.70 8.42 5.34
N TYR A 174 5.79 9.15 5.55
CA TYR A 174 5.80 10.37 6.34
C TYR A 174 5.47 11.61 5.49
N LEU A 175 4.44 12.37 5.91
CA LEU A 175 4.04 13.65 5.31
C LEU A 175 4.90 14.77 5.90
N LYS A 176 6.01 15.11 5.24
CA LYS A 176 6.97 16.10 5.74
C LYS A 176 6.35 17.47 6.01
N HIS A 177 5.44 17.92 5.15
CA HIS A 177 4.76 19.23 5.28
C HIS A 177 3.65 19.25 6.34
N ARG A 178 3.30 18.09 6.92
CA ARG A 178 2.35 17.94 8.03
C ARG A 178 3.00 17.51 9.33
N SER A 179 4.27 17.06 9.27
CA SER A 179 5.00 16.47 10.40
C SER A 179 4.27 15.28 11.04
N GLU A 180 3.63 14.45 10.22
CA GLU A 180 2.87 13.28 10.66
C GLU A 180 3.07 12.10 9.71
N THR A 181 2.88 10.88 10.19
CA THR A 181 2.78 9.68 9.32
C THR A 181 1.43 9.63 8.63
N ARG A 182 1.34 9.00 7.45
CA ARG A 182 0.08 8.79 6.72
C ARG A 182 -0.92 7.98 7.55
N GLY A 183 -0.43 7.01 8.29
CA GLY A 183 -1.20 6.14 9.17
C GLY A 183 -0.30 5.47 10.19
N VAL A 184 -0.64 4.25 10.58
CA VAL A 184 0.08 3.49 11.60
C VAL A 184 1.21 2.62 11.03
N GLY A 185 1.46 2.69 9.72
CA GLY A 185 2.50 1.94 9.04
C GLY A 185 2.13 0.49 8.72
N GLY A 186 3.12 -0.34 8.65
CA GLY A 186 3.06 -1.74 8.25
C GLY A 186 4.43 -2.19 7.77
N LEU A 187 4.56 -2.63 6.51
CA LEU A 187 5.82 -3.04 5.88
C LEU A 187 6.07 -2.23 4.61
N PHE A 188 7.32 -1.87 4.38
CA PHE A 188 7.80 -1.37 3.10
C PHE A 188 9.20 -1.89 2.80
N PHE A 189 9.39 -2.47 1.62
CA PHE A 189 10.69 -2.91 1.13
C PHE A 189 10.86 -2.59 -0.35
N ASP A 190 12.09 -2.33 -0.75
CA ASP A 190 12.47 -2.09 -2.13
C ASP A 190 13.87 -2.68 -2.39
N ASP A 191 14.24 -2.83 -3.67
CA ASP A 191 15.55 -3.33 -4.07
C ASP A 191 15.94 -4.69 -3.44
N LEU A 192 14.96 -5.51 -3.09
CA LEU A 192 15.20 -6.80 -2.45
C LEU A 192 15.74 -7.82 -3.47
N ASN A 193 17.03 -8.14 -3.37
CA ASN A 193 17.72 -9.16 -4.16
C ASN A 193 18.79 -9.92 -3.36
N GLU A 194 19.12 -9.45 -2.17
CA GLU A 194 20.20 -9.98 -1.32
C GLU A 194 19.98 -11.42 -0.85
N LEU A 195 18.71 -11.87 -0.81
CA LEU A 195 18.35 -13.25 -0.43
C LEU A 195 18.46 -14.25 -1.59
N GLY A 196 18.81 -13.79 -2.80
CA GLY A 196 18.65 -14.56 -4.03
C GLY A 196 17.19 -14.61 -4.50
N PHE A 197 16.99 -15.03 -5.77
CA PHE A 197 15.68 -14.91 -6.42
C PHE A 197 14.57 -15.65 -5.68
N GLU A 198 14.76 -16.92 -5.38
CA GLU A 198 13.72 -17.79 -4.78
C GLU A 198 13.26 -17.26 -3.41
N GLN A 199 14.19 -16.87 -2.54
CA GLN A 199 13.86 -16.35 -1.21
C GLN A 199 13.24 -14.95 -1.27
N SER A 200 13.74 -14.08 -2.17
CA SER A 200 13.16 -12.75 -2.38
C SER A 200 11.75 -12.84 -2.96
N PHE A 201 11.51 -13.77 -3.88
CA PHE A 201 10.19 -14.06 -4.41
C PHE A 201 9.26 -14.63 -3.35
N ALA A 202 9.73 -15.59 -2.56
CA ALA A 202 8.95 -16.14 -1.43
C ALA A 202 8.57 -15.06 -0.40
N PHE A 203 9.47 -14.12 -0.11
CA PHE A 203 9.15 -12.99 0.78
C PHE A 203 8.07 -12.09 0.17
N MET A 204 8.20 -11.72 -1.11
CA MET A 204 7.16 -10.94 -1.80
C MET A 204 5.81 -11.66 -1.79
N GLN A 205 5.80 -13.00 -2.00
CA GLN A 205 4.58 -13.80 -1.93
C GLN A 205 3.98 -13.83 -0.52
N ALA A 206 4.80 -13.95 0.53
CA ALA A 206 4.33 -13.90 1.91
C ALA A 206 3.62 -12.57 2.20
N VAL A 207 4.22 -11.44 1.82
CA VAL A 207 3.64 -10.11 2.00
C VAL A 207 2.33 -9.95 1.20
N GLY A 208 2.31 -10.37 -0.07
CA GLY A 208 1.12 -10.28 -0.91
C GLY A 208 -0.05 -11.12 -0.39
N ASN A 209 0.22 -12.38 -0.06
CA ASN A 209 -0.79 -13.32 0.44
C ASN A 209 -1.34 -12.91 1.81
N GLY A 210 -0.50 -12.36 2.69
CA GLY A 210 -0.90 -11.95 4.04
C GLY A 210 -1.76 -10.71 4.11
N PHE A 211 -1.94 -9.96 3.01
CA PHE A 211 -2.76 -8.75 3.02
C PHE A 211 -4.19 -9.00 3.49
N LEU A 212 -4.85 -10.04 2.99
CA LEU A 212 -6.23 -10.35 3.39
C LEU A 212 -6.31 -10.81 4.86
N ASP A 213 -5.32 -11.58 5.34
CA ASP A 213 -5.25 -12.02 6.74
C ASP A 213 -5.08 -10.84 7.70
N ALA A 214 -4.35 -9.80 7.25
CA ALA A 214 -4.20 -8.58 8.02
C ALA A 214 -5.45 -7.68 7.99
N TYR A 215 -6.14 -7.58 6.85
CA TYR A 215 -7.18 -6.57 6.65
C TYR A 215 -8.62 -7.06 6.87
N LEU A 216 -8.98 -8.27 6.42
CA LEU A 216 -10.36 -8.76 6.54
C LEU A 216 -10.85 -8.85 7.99
N PRO A 217 -10.06 -9.32 8.98
CA PRO A 217 -10.52 -9.33 10.37
C PRO A 217 -10.86 -7.94 10.92
N ILE A 218 -10.17 -6.89 10.47
CA ILE A 218 -10.47 -5.51 10.84
C ILE A 218 -11.81 -5.08 10.25
N ILE A 219 -12.04 -5.36 8.97
CA ILE A 219 -13.34 -5.10 8.32
C ILE A 219 -14.47 -5.79 9.11
N GLU A 220 -14.33 -7.09 9.38
CA GLU A 220 -15.38 -7.87 10.05
C GLU A 220 -15.71 -7.32 11.46
N ARG A 221 -14.70 -6.87 12.20
CA ARG A 221 -14.91 -6.28 13.54
C ARG A 221 -15.57 -4.90 13.50
N ARG A 222 -15.38 -4.12 12.42
CA ARG A 222 -15.73 -2.70 12.39
C ARG A 222 -16.88 -2.34 11.44
N LYS A 223 -17.27 -3.20 10.51
CA LYS A 223 -18.28 -2.87 9.49
C LYS A 223 -19.65 -2.50 10.04
N GLU A 224 -20.04 -3.05 11.18
CA GLU A 224 -21.32 -2.75 11.85
C GLU A 224 -21.20 -1.65 12.93
N THR A 225 -20.04 -1.03 13.10
CA THR A 225 -19.86 0.04 14.09
C THR A 225 -20.74 1.24 13.70
N PRO A 226 -21.63 1.73 14.60
CA PRO A 226 -22.44 2.90 14.33
C PRO A 226 -21.59 4.14 14.04
N THR A 227 -22.02 4.96 13.09
CA THR A 227 -21.30 6.15 12.65
C THR A 227 -22.14 7.40 12.76
N THR A 228 -21.49 8.56 12.93
CA THR A 228 -22.12 9.87 12.95
C THR A 228 -21.66 10.72 11.75
N GLU A 229 -22.39 11.78 11.44
CA GLU A 229 -21.97 12.75 10.40
C GLU A 229 -20.63 13.40 10.73
N GLN A 230 -20.37 13.73 12.00
CA GLN A 230 -19.06 14.25 12.44
C GLN A 230 -17.93 13.27 12.12
N GLN A 231 -18.11 11.99 12.41
CA GLN A 231 -17.10 10.97 12.11
C GLN A 231 -16.87 10.83 10.60
N ARG A 232 -17.94 10.89 9.82
CA ARG A 232 -17.83 10.88 8.35
C ARG A 232 -17.08 12.13 7.86
N ASP A 233 -17.38 13.30 8.36
CA ASP A 233 -16.70 14.54 8.01
C ASP A 233 -15.21 14.50 8.34
N PHE A 234 -14.85 13.96 9.50
CA PHE A 234 -13.44 13.79 9.86
C PHE A 234 -12.74 12.77 8.95
N GLN A 235 -13.39 11.67 8.58
CA GLN A 235 -12.85 10.74 7.59
C GLN A 235 -12.53 11.46 6.27
N LEU A 236 -13.45 12.27 5.74
CA LEU A 236 -13.23 13.04 4.51
C LEU A 236 -12.05 14.01 4.65
N TYR A 237 -11.95 14.68 5.78
CA TYR A 237 -10.82 15.55 6.08
C TYR A 237 -9.49 14.80 6.13
N ARG A 238 -9.44 13.64 6.79
CA ARG A 238 -8.22 12.81 6.83
C ARG A 238 -7.88 12.19 5.48
N ARG A 239 -8.86 11.91 4.64
CA ARG A 239 -8.63 11.49 3.25
C ARG A 239 -7.90 12.57 2.45
N GLY A 240 -8.06 13.84 2.78
CA GLY A 240 -7.23 14.93 2.23
C GLY A 240 -5.73 14.69 2.45
N ARG A 241 -5.33 14.20 3.64
CA ARG A 241 -3.92 13.85 3.94
C ARG A 241 -3.44 12.67 3.09
N TYR A 242 -4.30 11.69 2.88
CA TYR A 242 -4.02 10.56 1.99
C TYR A 242 -3.75 11.02 0.55
N VAL A 243 -4.60 11.90 0.03
CA VAL A 243 -4.43 12.51 -1.31
C VAL A 243 -3.14 13.32 -1.40
N GLU A 244 -2.84 14.15 -0.37
CA GLU A 244 -1.59 14.92 -0.31
C GLU A 244 -0.36 14.01 -0.43
N PHE A 245 -0.32 12.90 0.32
CA PHE A 245 0.81 11.98 0.21
C PHE A 245 0.94 11.42 -1.20
N ASN A 246 -0.14 10.85 -1.73
CA ASN A 246 -0.11 10.17 -3.03
C ASN A 246 0.27 11.09 -4.19
N LEU A 247 -0.21 12.34 -4.19
CA LEU A 247 0.06 13.28 -5.28
C LEU A 247 1.38 14.05 -5.14
N VAL A 248 1.91 14.19 -3.91
CA VAL A 248 3.09 15.05 -3.65
C VAL A 248 4.34 14.23 -3.32
N TRP A 249 4.19 13.11 -2.63
CA TRP A 249 5.32 12.37 -2.06
C TRP A 249 5.46 10.95 -2.57
N ASP A 250 4.39 10.30 -3.06
CA ASP A 250 4.48 8.93 -3.52
C ASP A 250 5.29 8.82 -4.82
N ARG A 251 6.47 8.20 -4.70
CA ARG A 251 7.38 8.03 -5.85
C ARG A 251 6.75 7.25 -6.99
N GLY A 252 5.92 6.24 -6.67
CA GLY A 252 5.26 5.41 -7.67
C GLY A 252 4.22 6.20 -8.47
N THR A 253 3.37 6.98 -7.80
CA THR A 253 2.38 7.85 -8.43
C THR A 253 3.05 8.91 -9.30
N LEU A 254 4.05 9.62 -8.75
CA LEU A 254 4.78 10.65 -9.47
C LEU A 254 5.47 10.09 -10.72
N PHE A 255 6.19 8.99 -10.59
CA PHE A 255 6.86 8.33 -11.70
C PHE A 255 5.84 7.89 -12.77
N GLY A 256 4.75 7.24 -12.36
CA GLY A 256 3.72 6.78 -13.28
C GLY A 256 3.10 7.92 -14.09
N LEU A 257 2.72 9.02 -13.44
CA LEU A 257 2.15 10.19 -14.12
C LEU A 257 3.16 10.90 -15.04
N GLN A 258 4.42 11.03 -14.61
CA GLN A 258 5.48 11.69 -15.38
C GLN A 258 5.96 10.88 -16.59
N THR A 259 5.82 9.57 -16.56
CA THR A 259 6.24 8.66 -17.65
C THR A 259 5.11 8.23 -18.57
N GLY A 260 3.95 8.90 -18.51
CA GLY A 260 2.80 8.57 -19.37
C GLY A 260 2.10 7.27 -19.00
N GLY A 261 2.19 6.85 -17.74
CA GLY A 261 1.42 5.72 -17.23
C GLY A 261 -0.09 5.97 -17.35
N ARG A 262 -0.89 4.89 -17.35
CA ARG A 262 -2.34 5.01 -17.49
C ARG A 262 -2.94 5.73 -16.28
N THR A 263 -3.37 6.97 -16.46
CA THR A 263 -3.87 7.88 -15.41
C THR A 263 -4.98 7.24 -14.58
N GLU A 264 -5.97 6.62 -15.20
CA GLU A 264 -7.10 5.97 -14.51
C GLU A 264 -6.64 4.83 -13.59
N SER A 265 -5.66 4.04 -14.01
CA SER A 265 -5.10 2.95 -13.21
C SER A 265 -4.19 3.43 -12.07
N ILE A 266 -3.63 4.63 -12.19
CA ILE A 266 -2.82 5.27 -11.14
C ILE A 266 -3.74 5.95 -10.12
N LEU A 267 -4.70 6.76 -10.59
CA LEU A 267 -5.57 7.55 -9.74
C LEU A 267 -6.77 6.78 -9.16
N MET A 268 -6.95 5.48 -9.52
CA MET A 268 -7.90 4.60 -8.81
C MET A 268 -7.60 4.49 -7.30
N SER A 269 -6.38 4.83 -6.89
CA SER A 269 -5.93 4.87 -5.49
C SER A 269 -6.50 6.03 -4.69
N MET A 270 -7.13 7.01 -5.35
CA MET A 270 -7.72 8.15 -4.68
C MET A 270 -9.06 7.80 -4.04
N PRO A 271 -9.40 8.40 -2.88
CA PRO A 271 -10.74 8.28 -2.33
C PRO A 271 -11.76 8.99 -3.21
N PRO A 272 -13.03 8.52 -3.27
CA PRO A 272 -14.05 9.16 -4.11
C PRO A 272 -14.42 10.56 -3.62
N LEU A 273 -14.24 10.81 -2.33
CA LEU A 273 -14.48 12.10 -1.66
C LEU A 273 -13.36 12.37 -0.66
N ALA A 274 -12.88 13.62 -0.66
CA ALA A 274 -11.95 14.17 0.32
C ALA A 274 -12.31 15.62 0.57
N ARG A 275 -11.91 16.17 1.72
CA ARG A 275 -12.06 17.58 2.01
C ARG A 275 -10.81 18.16 2.68
N TRP A 276 -10.67 19.47 2.58
CA TRP A 276 -9.67 20.24 3.30
C TRP A 276 -10.35 21.29 4.15
N GLU A 277 -9.76 21.56 5.31
CA GLU A 277 -10.19 22.62 6.21
C GLU A 277 -8.98 23.45 6.63
N TYR A 278 -9.15 24.78 6.59
CA TYR A 278 -8.09 25.70 6.95
C TYR A 278 -7.90 25.71 8.47
N ASN A 279 -6.67 25.47 8.94
CA ASN A 279 -6.30 25.45 10.36
C ASN A 279 -7.19 24.55 11.24
N TYR A 280 -7.56 23.36 10.73
CA TYR A 280 -8.31 22.40 11.55
C TYR A 280 -7.54 22.02 12.81
N VAL A 281 -8.20 22.14 13.96
CA VAL A 281 -7.71 21.67 15.27
C VAL A 281 -8.79 20.79 15.89
N PRO A 282 -8.49 19.54 16.23
CA PRO A 282 -9.47 18.67 16.89
C PRO A 282 -9.80 19.19 18.28
N ALA A 283 -11.04 18.98 18.74
CA ALA A 283 -11.43 19.32 20.10
C ALA A 283 -10.57 18.55 21.12
N VAL A 284 -10.21 19.20 22.21
CA VAL A 284 -9.42 18.58 23.28
C VAL A 284 -10.15 17.32 23.79
N ASP A 285 -9.41 16.26 24.05
CA ASP A 285 -9.90 14.95 24.52
C ASP A 285 -10.90 14.25 23.58
N SER A 286 -11.08 14.75 22.36
CA SER A 286 -11.90 14.08 21.35
C SER A 286 -11.22 12.83 20.80
N PRO A 287 -11.98 11.87 20.21
CA PRO A 287 -11.40 10.74 19.47
C PRO A 287 -10.48 11.19 18.33
N GLU A 288 -10.81 12.31 17.69
CA GLU A 288 -10.00 12.92 16.63
C GLU A 288 -8.65 13.40 17.18
N ALA A 289 -8.63 14.02 18.37
CA ALA A 289 -7.39 14.44 19.04
C ALA A 289 -6.49 13.24 19.37
N LYS A 290 -7.06 12.11 19.78
CA LYS A 290 -6.31 10.87 20.06
C LYS A 290 -5.56 10.37 18.84
N LEU A 291 -6.13 10.46 17.64
CA LEU A 291 -5.42 10.09 16.41
C LEU A 291 -4.12 10.89 16.28
N TYR A 292 -4.19 12.22 16.43
CA TYR A 292 -3.01 13.09 16.32
C TYR A 292 -2.00 12.86 17.46
N GLN A 293 -2.48 12.68 18.66
CA GLN A 293 -1.62 12.54 19.85
C GLN A 293 -0.83 11.23 19.84
N TYR A 294 -1.44 10.13 19.37
CA TYR A 294 -0.87 8.81 19.64
C TYR A 294 -0.56 7.98 18.38
N TYR A 295 -1.27 8.18 17.26
CA TYR A 295 -1.23 7.24 16.14
C TYR A 295 -0.55 7.75 14.87
N LEU A 296 -0.32 9.07 14.75
CA LEU A 296 0.32 9.66 13.57
C LEU A 296 1.84 9.85 13.73
N ARG A 297 2.46 8.98 14.50
CA ARG A 297 3.91 8.92 14.72
C ARG A 297 4.39 7.47 14.75
N PRO A 298 5.65 7.20 14.38
CA PRO A 298 6.22 5.86 14.50
C PRO A 298 6.12 5.33 15.94
N GLN A 299 5.62 4.11 16.10
CA GLN A 299 5.46 3.43 17.40
C GLN A 299 5.93 1.99 17.30
N ALA A 300 6.38 1.43 18.42
CA ALA A 300 6.69 0.00 18.54
C ALA A 300 5.41 -0.78 18.91
N TRP A 301 4.48 -0.91 17.96
CA TRP A 301 3.11 -1.40 18.19
C TRP A 301 3.02 -2.75 18.90
N LEU A 302 3.97 -3.66 18.66
CA LEU A 302 3.99 -4.99 19.27
C LEU A 302 4.63 -5.00 20.69
N ASN A 303 5.38 -3.94 21.01
CA ASN A 303 6.13 -3.83 22.27
C ASN A 303 5.56 -2.75 23.22
N THR A 304 4.30 -2.37 23.03
CA THR A 304 3.63 -1.36 23.85
C THR A 304 2.20 -1.81 24.18
N THR A 305 1.61 -1.20 25.20
CA THR A 305 0.17 -1.33 25.50
C THR A 305 -0.53 -0.01 25.21
N GLU A 306 -1.86 -0.02 25.13
CA GLU A 306 -2.64 1.20 24.91
C GLU A 306 -2.44 2.20 26.06
N GLU A 307 -2.38 1.72 27.32
CA GLU A 307 -2.12 2.55 28.49
C GLU A 307 -0.73 3.20 28.43
N ALA A 308 0.29 2.44 28.00
CA ALA A 308 1.65 2.96 27.83
C ALA A 308 1.75 3.98 26.68
N LEU A 309 0.97 3.78 25.62
CA LEU A 309 0.88 4.72 24.50
C LEU A 309 0.26 6.05 24.97
N ILE A 310 -0.87 6.00 25.68
CA ILE A 310 -1.59 7.16 26.20
C ILE A 310 -0.75 7.91 27.25
N ALA A 311 -0.01 7.19 28.10
CA ALA A 311 0.83 7.78 29.14
C ALA A 311 2.01 8.63 28.61
N ARG A 312 2.41 8.45 27.33
CA ARG A 312 3.55 9.19 26.73
C ARG A 312 3.28 10.66 26.44
N GLN A 313 2.05 11.16 26.56
CA GLN A 313 1.62 12.55 26.37
C GLN A 313 2.46 13.33 25.33
N TRP A 314 2.21 13.10 24.06
CA TRP A 314 2.81 13.92 23.02
C TRP A 314 2.10 15.28 23.01
N GLN A 315 2.86 16.37 23.12
CA GLN A 315 2.30 17.71 22.93
C GLN A 315 1.93 17.89 21.45
N LEU A 316 0.71 18.34 21.19
CA LEU A 316 0.20 18.73 19.86
C LEU A 316 0.94 19.93 19.30
#